data_6aff485e41d96669db3f547a7e13b288
#
_entry.id   6aff485e41d96669db3f547a7e13b288
#
_cell.length_a   1.000
_cell.length_b   1.000
_cell.length_c   1.000
_cell.angle_alpha   90.00
_cell.angle_beta   90.00
_cell.angle_gamma   90.00
#
_symmetry.space_group_name_H-M   'P 1'
#
loop_
_entity.id
_entity.type
_entity.pdbx_description
1 polymer ?
#
loop_
_entity_poly.entity_id
_entity_poly.type
_entity_poly.pdbx_seq_one_letter_code
_entity_poly.pdbx_strand_id
1 'polypeptide(L)'
;MKTILARLAATLLALALTSAPAAAQTKVTIAVGGGACLCYLPTVLAKQLGEYDKAGLAIELVDLKGGSDALRAVLGGSADVVSGYFDHCVNLAAKKQELQSFVVYDRYPGEVLVVSPAHTSEIKSIKDLAGKKVGVSAPGSSTDFFLKFLLKKNGIDPSGVAVIGVGLGATAVAAMEQGQIDAAVMLDPSVTVLQGSHPDLRILSDTRTQKDTLEVFGGEYPGGALYSTTAWVASHEKEVQALTNAILNTLGWIHAHTAEEIMEKMPPEIVGKNKELYLAALKNTIPMYSKTGQMDPKGADAVLAVFSVGSPEVAKANVDVSKTYTNKYVDQAKKTTGINAK
;
A
#
# COMPACT_ATOMS: atom_id res chain seq x y z
N MET A 1 -58.82 -24.52 -29.01
CA MET A 1 -57.51 -24.18 -29.64
C MET A 1 -57.12 -22.70 -29.44
N LYS A 2 -57.94 -21.71 -29.64
CA LYS A 2 -57.60 -20.28 -29.51
C LYS A 2 -57.20 -19.86 -28.07
N THR A 3 -57.78 -20.46 -27.04
CA THR A 3 -57.48 -20.16 -25.61
C THR A 3 -56.16 -20.79 -25.12
N ILE A 4 -55.72 -21.88 -25.72
CA ILE A 4 -54.42 -22.53 -25.35
C ILE A 4 -53.25 -21.75 -25.95
N LEU A 5 -53.41 -21.29 -27.21
CA LEU A 5 -52.37 -20.45 -27.85
C LEU A 5 -52.16 -19.10 -27.17
N ALA A 6 -53.26 -18.48 -26.63
CA ALA A 6 -53.13 -17.22 -25.90
C ALA A 6 -52.41 -17.38 -24.56
N ARG A 7 -52.59 -18.51 -23.86
CA ARG A 7 -51.87 -18.80 -22.60
C ARG A 7 -50.41 -19.13 -22.81
N LEU A 8 -50.04 -19.83 -23.91
CA LEU A 8 -48.64 -20.07 -24.25
C LEU A 8 -47.91 -18.78 -24.65
N ALA A 9 -48.58 -17.88 -25.39
CA ALA A 9 -47.98 -16.60 -25.75
C ALA A 9 -47.75 -15.68 -24.53
N ALA A 10 -48.67 -15.67 -23.55
CA ALA A 10 -48.53 -14.91 -22.31
C ALA A 10 -47.38 -15.45 -21.41
N THR A 11 -47.18 -16.78 -21.38
CA THR A 11 -46.09 -17.40 -20.59
C THR A 11 -44.73 -17.16 -21.22
N LEU A 12 -44.61 -17.15 -22.54
CA LEU A 12 -43.39 -16.81 -23.25
C LEU A 12 -42.98 -15.32 -23.12
N LEU A 13 -44.02 -14.43 -23.07
CA LEU A 13 -43.74 -13.00 -22.88
C LEU A 13 -43.32 -12.69 -21.43
N ALA A 14 -43.80 -13.44 -20.44
CA ALA A 14 -43.39 -13.28 -19.04
C ALA A 14 -41.95 -13.80 -18.77
N LEU A 15 -41.47 -14.80 -19.53
CA LEU A 15 -40.07 -15.26 -19.42
C LEU A 15 -39.04 -14.31 -20.09
N ALA A 16 -39.45 -13.51 -21.06
CA ALA A 16 -38.58 -12.56 -21.75
C ALA A 16 -38.31 -11.27 -20.93
N LEU A 17 -39.08 -11.02 -19.88
CA LEU A 17 -38.97 -9.80 -19.06
C LEU A 17 -38.01 -9.93 -17.86
N THR A 18 -37.38 -11.09 -17.60
CA THR A 18 -36.54 -11.32 -16.43
C THR A 18 -35.04 -11.38 -16.72
N SER A 19 -34.60 -11.24 -17.96
CA SER A 19 -33.19 -11.08 -18.28
C SER A 19 -32.82 -9.58 -18.26
N ALA A 20 -32.73 -9.01 -17.07
CA ALA A 20 -31.97 -7.78 -16.93
C ALA A 20 -30.52 -8.09 -17.41
N PRO A 21 -29.97 -7.33 -18.37
CA PRO A 21 -28.60 -7.54 -18.77
C PRO A 21 -27.74 -7.39 -17.51
N ALA A 22 -27.02 -8.44 -17.12
CA ALA A 22 -25.99 -8.31 -16.13
C ALA A 22 -25.03 -7.23 -16.67
N ALA A 23 -25.01 -6.07 -16.03
CA ALA A 23 -24.08 -5.01 -16.40
C ALA A 23 -22.69 -5.62 -16.38
N ALA A 24 -22.00 -5.62 -17.52
CA ALA A 24 -20.64 -6.13 -17.59
C ALA A 24 -19.77 -5.34 -16.60
N GLN A 25 -19.06 -6.05 -15.74
CA GLN A 25 -18.14 -5.40 -14.80
C GLN A 25 -17.05 -4.66 -15.57
N THR A 26 -16.72 -3.46 -15.11
CA THR A 26 -15.61 -2.70 -15.68
C THR A 26 -14.29 -3.31 -15.25
N LYS A 27 -13.43 -3.68 -16.21
CA LYS A 27 -12.10 -4.22 -15.90
C LYS A 27 -11.19 -3.10 -15.44
N VAL A 28 -10.50 -3.29 -14.31
CA VAL A 28 -9.44 -2.40 -13.82
C VAL A 28 -8.25 -3.24 -13.34
N THR A 29 -7.06 -2.87 -13.76
CA THR A 29 -5.80 -3.52 -13.36
C THR A 29 -5.13 -2.69 -12.27
N ILE A 30 -4.90 -3.29 -11.10
CA ILE A 30 -4.20 -2.66 -9.98
C ILE A 30 -2.81 -3.28 -9.86
N ALA A 31 -1.76 -2.47 -10.04
CA ALA A 31 -0.39 -2.86 -9.77
C ALA A 31 -0.11 -2.73 -8.26
N VAL A 32 0.29 -3.82 -7.61
CA VAL A 32 0.58 -3.88 -6.18
C VAL A 32 2.09 -3.96 -5.98
N GLY A 33 2.64 -3.15 -5.11
CA GLY A 33 4.08 -3.07 -4.86
C GLY A 33 4.63 -4.14 -3.91
N GLY A 34 4.07 -5.35 -3.95
CA GLY A 34 4.43 -6.51 -3.11
C GLY A 34 3.24 -6.99 -2.29
N GLY A 35 2.33 -7.77 -2.88
CA GLY A 35 1.05 -8.18 -2.30
C GLY A 35 1.14 -9.03 -1.02
N ALA A 36 2.32 -9.60 -0.73
CA ALA A 36 2.58 -10.30 0.53
C ALA A 36 2.82 -9.35 1.72
N CYS A 37 3.07 -8.06 1.49
CA CYS A 37 3.20 -7.06 2.55
C CYS A 37 1.84 -6.79 3.21
N LEU A 38 1.80 -6.74 4.54
CA LEU A 38 0.60 -6.31 5.27
C LEU A 38 0.24 -4.85 4.96
N CYS A 39 1.19 -4.04 4.51
CA CYS A 39 0.94 -2.68 4.03
C CYS A 39 -0.02 -2.60 2.82
N TYR A 40 -0.21 -3.68 2.07
CA TYR A 40 -1.16 -3.75 0.94
C TYR A 40 -2.33 -4.70 1.20
N LEU A 41 -2.47 -5.18 2.45
CA LEU A 41 -3.55 -6.08 2.84
C LEU A 41 -4.95 -5.53 2.47
N PRO A 42 -5.28 -4.24 2.67
CA PRO A 42 -6.62 -3.75 2.32
C PRO A 42 -6.97 -3.95 0.83
N THR A 43 -6.01 -3.80 -0.08
CA THR A 43 -6.21 -4.02 -1.53
C THR A 43 -6.47 -5.50 -1.85
N VAL A 44 -5.67 -6.39 -1.26
CA VAL A 44 -5.80 -7.84 -1.49
C VAL A 44 -7.08 -8.37 -0.83
N LEU A 45 -7.34 -7.95 0.40
CA LEU A 45 -8.51 -8.39 1.18
C LEU A 45 -9.82 -7.90 0.53
N ALA A 46 -9.85 -6.71 -0.07
CA ALA A 46 -11.03 -6.22 -0.81
C ALA A 46 -11.43 -7.20 -1.93
N LYS A 47 -10.46 -7.80 -2.62
CA LYS A 47 -10.69 -8.84 -3.63
C LYS A 47 -11.23 -10.12 -2.99
N GLN A 48 -10.66 -10.57 -1.88
CA GLN A 48 -11.09 -11.79 -1.18
C GLN A 48 -12.51 -11.67 -0.58
N LEU A 49 -12.89 -10.47 -0.14
CA LEU A 49 -14.23 -10.17 0.36
C LEU A 49 -15.26 -9.93 -0.75
N GLY A 50 -14.81 -9.87 -2.02
CA GLY A 50 -15.66 -9.55 -3.17
C GLY A 50 -16.13 -8.09 -3.19
N GLU A 51 -15.46 -7.18 -2.49
CA GLU A 51 -15.89 -5.78 -2.42
C GLU A 51 -15.77 -5.07 -3.77
N TYR A 52 -14.79 -5.44 -4.60
CA TYR A 52 -14.68 -4.93 -5.97
C TYR A 52 -15.82 -5.42 -6.85
N ASP A 53 -16.18 -6.71 -6.76
CA ASP A 53 -17.28 -7.28 -7.53
C ASP A 53 -18.63 -6.62 -7.16
N LYS A 54 -18.86 -6.41 -5.85
CA LYS A 54 -20.04 -5.66 -5.35
C LYS A 54 -20.08 -4.22 -5.86
N ALA A 55 -18.91 -3.62 -6.11
CA ALA A 55 -18.78 -2.28 -6.68
C ALA A 55 -18.86 -2.27 -8.23
N GLY A 56 -19.09 -3.42 -8.88
CA GLY A 56 -19.21 -3.54 -10.33
C GLY A 56 -17.86 -3.56 -11.07
N LEU A 57 -16.78 -3.87 -10.38
CA LEU A 57 -15.43 -3.91 -10.95
C LEU A 57 -14.90 -5.35 -11.05
N ALA A 58 -14.34 -5.70 -12.21
CA ALA A 58 -13.54 -6.91 -12.42
C ALA A 58 -12.06 -6.56 -12.22
N ILE A 59 -11.54 -6.78 -11.00
CA ILE A 59 -10.17 -6.39 -10.66
C ILE A 59 -9.16 -7.47 -10.99
N GLU A 60 -8.11 -7.08 -11.74
CA GLU A 60 -6.87 -7.82 -11.89
C GLU A 60 -5.81 -7.21 -10.97
N LEU A 61 -5.28 -8.00 -10.02
CA LEU A 61 -4.14 -7.60 -9.19
C LEU A 61 -2.86 -8.13 -9.83
N VAL A 62 -1.94 -7.22 -10.16
CA VAL A 62 -0.62 -7.55 -10.68
C VAL A 62 0.40 -7.32 -9.57
N ASP A 63 0.94 -8.41 -9.02
CA ASP A 63 1.93 -8.35 -7.96
C ASP A 63 3.33 -8.08 -8.51
N LEU A 64 4.00 -7.05 -7.98
CA LEU A 64 5.31 -6.59 -8.41
C LEU A 64 6.27 -6.52 -7.21
N LYS A 65 7.58 -6.44 -7.47
CA LYS A 65 8.60 -6.54 -6.41
C LYS A 65 8.59 -5.38 -5.42
N GLY A 66 8.15 -4.20 -5.84
CA GLY A 66 8.14 -3.01 -5.00
C GLY A 66 7.31 -1.88 -5.61
N GLY A 67 7.07 -0.82 -4.82
CA GLY A 67 6.22 0.31 -5.21
C GLY A 67 6.69 1.04 -6.48
N SER A 68 8.00 1.16 -6.71
CA SER A 68 8.53 1.78 -7.93
C SER A 68 8.27 0.94 -9.19
N ASP A 69 8.17 -0.39 -9.07
CA ASP A 69 7.81 -1.26 -10.18
C ASP A 69 6.31 -1.11 -10.49
N ALA A 70 5.46 -1.06 -9.46
CA ALA A 70 4.03 -0.81 -9.60
C ALA A 70 3.75 0.57 -10.22
N LEU A 71 4.48 1.59 -9.80
CA LEU A 71 4.40 2.92 -10.40
C LEU A 71 4.78 2.91 -11.88
N ARG A 72 5.87 2.23 -12.25
CA ARG A 72 6.29 2.09 -13.66
C ARG A 72 5.24 1.40 -14.51
N ALA A 73 4.53 0.40 -13.98
CA ALA A 73 3.45 -0.28 -14.69
C ALA A 73 2.32 0.69 -15.06
N VAL A 74 1.92 1.58 -14.14
CA VAL A 74 0.88 2.60 -14.41
C VAL A 74 1.39 3.68 -15.38
N LEU A 75 2.60 4.20 -15.18
CA LEU A 75 3.17 5.19 -16.10
C LEU A 75 3.41 4.63 -17.52
N GLY A 76 3.66 3.33 -17.63
CA GLY A 76 3.81 2.62 -18.91
C GLY A 76 2.48 2.15 -19.51
N GLY A 77 1.34 2.35 -18.85
CA GLY A 77 0.01 1.97 -19.35
C GLY A 77 -0.29 0.46 -19.27
N SER A 78 0.50 -0.33 -18.54
CA SER A 78 0.25 -1.76 -18.31
C SER A 78 -0.63 -2.04 -17.08
N ALA A 79 -0.91 -1.03 -16.28
CA ALA A 79 -1.89 -1.05 -15.20
C ALA A 79 -2.59 0.31 -15.11
N ASP A 80 -3.75 0.33 -14.47
CA ASP A 80 -4.59 1.52 -14.35
C ASP A 80 -4.33 2.27 -13.04
N VAL A 81 -4.14 1.54 -11.95
CA VAL A 81 -4.03 2.05 -10.58
C VAL A 81 -2.86 1.39 -9.87
N VAL A 82 -2.20 2.15 -9.02
CA VAL A 82 -1.19 1.63 -8.08
C VAL A 82 -1.82 1.43 -6.71
N SER A 83 -1.61 0.27 -6.11
CA SER A 83 -1.63 0.08 -4.66
C SER A 83 -0.19 0.21 -4.16
N GLY A 84 0.13 1.39 -3.63
CA GLY A 84 1.49 1.79 -3.30
C GLY A 84 1.49 2.90 -2.25
N TYR A 85 2.67 3.45 -1.94
CA TYR A 85 2.76 4.53 -0.95
C TYR A 85 2.53 5.90 -1.58
N PHE A 86 1.88 6.78 -0.81
CA PHE A 86 1.52 8.14 -1.21
C PHE A 86 2.74 9.00 -1.57
N ASP A 87 3.87 8.75 -0.96
CA ASP A 87 5.12 9.49 -1.18
C ASP A 87 5.57 9.50 -2.66
N HIS A 88 5.20 8.50 -3.45
CA HIS A 88 5.40 8.50 -4.89
C HIS A 88 4.68 9.68 -5.58
N CYS A 89 3.49 10.06 -5.11
CA CYS A 89 2.75 11.20 -5.66
C CYS A 89 3.53 12.50 -5.42
N VAL A 90 4.10 12.68 -4.23
CA VAL A 90 4.90 13.86 -3.88
C VAL A 90 6.22 13.89 -4.66
N ASN A 91 6.92 12.75 -4.74
CA ASN A 91 8.18 12.64 -5.47
C ASN A 91 8.03 12.96 -6.97
N LEU A 92 6.96 12.47 -7.61
CA LEU A 92 6.72 12.73 -9.02
C LEU A 92 6.20 14.14 -9.29
N ALA A 93 5.45 14.74 -8.38
CA ALA A 93 5.03 16.13 -8.47
C ALA A 93 6.25 17.08 -8.56
N ALA A 94 7.33 16.79 -7.81
CA ALA A 94 8.58 17.53 -7.92
C ALA A 94 9.24 17.41 -9.31
N LYS A 95 8.96 16.35 -10.05
CA LYS A 95 9.41 16.09 -11.43
C LYS A 95 8.39 16.52 -12.48
N LYS A 96 7.35 17.26 -12.09
CA LYS A 96 6.24 17.71 -12.96
C LYS A 96 5.46 16.56 -13.60
N GLN A 97 5.42 15.40 -12.95
CA GLN A 97 4.56 14.30 -13.31
C GLN A 97 3.42 14.22 -12.28
N GLU A 98 2.19 14.31 -12.76
CA GLU A 98 1.01 14.48 -11.90
C GLU A 98 0.37 13.13 -11.59
N LEU A 99 0.51 12.69 -10.35
CA LEU A 99 -0.23 11.58 -9.76
C LEU A 99 -1.21 12.11 -8.71
N GLN A 100 -2.30 11.40 -8.54
CA GLN A 100 -3.30 11.74 -7.53
C GLN A 100 -3.75 10.50 -6.75
N SER A 101 -3.54 10.52 -5.43
CA SER A 101 -4.13 9.56 -4.50
C SER A 101 -5.60 9.90 -4.25
N PHE A 102 -6.47 8.88 -4.18
CA PHE A 102 -7.91 9.07 -3.98
C PHE A 102 -8.48 8.31 -2.79
N VAL A 103 -7.71 7.43 -2.16
CA VAL A 103 -8.00 6.80 -0.86
C VAL A 103 -6.70 6.37 -0.19
N VAL A 104 -6.57 6.67 1.10
CA VAL A 104 -5.42 6.30 1.94
C VAL A 104 -5.86 5.23 2.92
N TYR A 105 -5.19 4.08 2.92
CA TYR A 105 -5.54 2.99 3.81
C TYR A 105 -4.54 2.77 4.96
N ASP A 106 -3.31 3.34 4.89
CA ASP A 106 -2.34 3.29 5.98
C ASP A 106 -2.09 4.70 6.55
N ARG A 107 -2.24 4.83 7.88
CA ARG A 107 -2.03 6.10 8.61
C ARG A 107 -0.55 6.43 8.78
N TYR A 108 0.29 5.42 8.80
CA TYR A 108 1.75 5.51 8.93
C TYR A 108 2.42 4.39 8.12
N PRO A 109 3.75 4.51 7.82
CA PRO A 109 4.35 3.68 6.78
C PRO A 109 4.67 2.25 7.25
N GLY A 110 4.90 2.02 8.55
CA GLY A 110 5.25 0.69 9.06
C GLY A 110 6.62 0.17 8.62
N GLU A 111 7.49 1.04 8.09
CA GLU A 111 8.82 0.69 7.63
C GLU A 111 9.80 0.55 8.78
N VAL A 112 10.67 -0.45 8.71
CA VAL A 112 11.65 -0.78 9.75
C VAL A 112 13.02 -0.97 9.13
N LEU A 113 14.03 -0.23 9.60
CA LEU A 113 15.41 -0.44 9.22
C LEU A 113 16.05 -1.46 10.16
N VAL A 114 16.37 -2.63 9.63
CA VAL A 114 16.81 -3.82 10.36
C VAL A 114 18.24 -4.18 9.96
N VAL A 115 19.08 -4.55 10.90
CA VAL A 115 20.44 -5.08 10.64
C VAL A 115 20.35 -6.59 10.39
N SER A 116 21.08 -7.09 9.38
CA SER A 116 21.21 -8.53 9.16
C SER A 116 21.76 -9.23 10.40
N PRO A 117 21.22 -10.39 10.80
CA PRO A 117 21.70 -11.15 11.95
C PRO A 117 23.22 -11.41 11.90
N ALA A 118 23.78 -11.61 10.71
CA ALA A 118 25.21 -11.83 10.50
C ALA A 118 26.09 -10.61 10.83
N HIS A 119 25.52 -9.38 10.84
CA HIS A 119 26.26 -8.14 10.97
C HIS A 119 25.92 -7.32 12.22
N THR A 120 25.19 -7.88 13.18
CA THR A 120 24.76 -7.17 14.42
C THR A 120 25.91 -6.72 15.31
N SER A 121 27.06 -7.39 15.25
CA SER A 121 28.26 -6.98 16.00
C SER A 121 28.94 -5.73 15.42
N GLU A 122 28.84 -5.51 14.10
CA GLU A 122 29.51 -4.45 13.37
C GLU A 122 28.63 -3.20 13.24
N ILE A 123 27.34 -3.37 13.02
CA ILE A 123 26.39 -2.29 12.75
C ILE A 123 25.53 -2.05 14.01
N LYS A 124 25.78 -0.94 14.70
CA LYS A 124 25.12 -0.57 15.94
C LYS A 124 24.23 0.66 15.80
N SER A 125 24.46 1.45 14.76
CA SER A 125 23.78 2.71 14.47
C SER A 125 23.63 2.94 12.97
N ILE A 126 22.80 3.88 12.58
CA ILE A 126 22.64 4.29 11.17
C ILE A 126 23.98 4.77 10.59
N LYS A 127 24.88 5.36 11.40
CA LYS A 127 26.18 5.85 10.94
C LYS A 127 27.10 4.73 10.45
N ASP A 128 26.90 3.50 10.93
CA ASP A 128 27.71 2.34 10.55
C ASP A 128 27.29 1.77 9.18
N LEU A 129 26.25 2.32 8.55
CA LEU A 129 25.79 1.91 7.22
C LEU A 129 26.63 2.50 6.08
N ALA A 130 27.54 3.44 6.34
CA ALA A 130 28.45 3.97 5.33
C ALA A 130 29.30 2.83 4.71
N GLY A 131 29.28 2.72 3.37
CA GLY A 131 29.97 1.65 2.62
C GLY A 131 29.27 0.28 2.64
N LYS A 132 28.13 0.15 3.30
CA LYS A 132 27.39 -1.11 3.45
C LYS A 132 26.37 -1.33 2.31
N LYS A 133 25.93 -2.59 2.18
CA LYS A 133 24.85 -3.01 1.26
C LYS A 133 23.52 -3.00 2.02
N VAL A 134 22.61 -2.14 1.64
CA VAL A 134 21.30 -2.04 2.31
C VAL A 134 20.18 -2.42 1.36
N GLY A 135 19.41 -3.42 1.76
CA GLY A 135 18.25 -3.91 1.03
C GLY A 135 17.06 -2.93 1.11
N VAL A 136 16.37 -2.79 -0.01
CA VAL A 136 15.08 -2.09 -0.12
C VAL A 136 14.15 -2.94 -0.98
N SER A 137 12.84 -2.67 -0.99
CA SER A 137 11.93 -3.43 -1.87
C SER A 137 12.35 -3.32 -3.34
N ALA A 138 12.54 -2.10 -3.82
CA ALA A 138 13.17 -1.78 -5.10
C ALA A 138 13.76 -0.37 -5.03
N PRO A 139 14.85 -0.04 -5.72
CA PRO A 139 15.35 1.32 -5.82
C PRO A 139 14.27 2.27 -6.35
N GLY A 140 14.07 3.40 -5.66
CA GLY A 140 13.01 4.37 -5.96
C GLY A 140 11.63 4.05 -5.36
N SER A 141 11.50 2.99 -4.55
CA SER A 141 10.32 2.74 -3.71
C SER A 141 10.42 3.49 -2.38
N SER A 142 9.33 3.53 -1.62
CA SER A 142 9.26 4.18 -0.30
C SER A 142 10.33 3.69 0.67
N THR A 143 10.62 2.40 0.67
CA THR A 143 11.72 1.81 1.45
C THR A 143 13.10 2.42 1.12
N ASP A 144 13.35 2.77 -0.15
CA ASP A 144 14.56 3.49 -0.56
C ASP A 144 14.52 4.96 -0.13
N PHE A 145 13.33 5.59 -0.22
CA PHE A 145 13.17 6.97 0.26
C PHE A 145 13.37 7.06 1.77
N PHE A 146 12.79 6.14 2.52
CA PHE A 146 12.99 6.05 3.96
C PHE A 146 14.47 5.87 4.34
N LEU A 147 15.17 4.94 3.68
CA LEU A 147 16.60 4.76 3.87
C LEU A 147 17.38 6.06 3.63
N LYS A 148 17.15 6.72 2.49
CA LYS A 148 17.83 7.97 2.14
C LYS A 148 17.55 9.09 3.13
N PHE A 149 16.32 9.21 3.60
CA PHE A 149 15.95 10.15 4.65
C PHE A 149 16.76 9.89 5.94
N LEU A 150 16.79 8.64 6.41
CA LEU A 150 17.51 8.26 7.61
C LEU A 150 19.02 8.53 7.49
N LEU A 151 19.63 8.21 6.34
CA LEU A 151 21.02 8.48 6.07
C LEU A 151 21.31 9.99 6.13
N LYS A 152 20.54 10.81 5.41
CA LYS A 152 20.71 12.27 5.42
C LYS A 152 20.50 12.86 6.81
N LYS A 153 19.47 12.43 7.53
CA LYS A 153 19.20 12.87 8.92
C LYS A 153 20.38 12.60 9.87
N ASN A 154 21.17 11.55 9.59
CA ASN A 154 22.36 11.16 10.36
C ASN A 154 23.68 11.66 9.76
N GLY A 155 23.64 12.54 8.76
CA GLY A 155 24.84 13.15 8.16
C GLY A 155 25.60 12.24 7.20
N ILE A 156 24.97 11.18 6.67
CA ILE A 156 25.56 10.25 5.72
C ILE A 156 25.10 10.61 4.31
N ASP A 157 26.01 10.63 3.35
CA ASP A 157 25.65 10.73 1.95
C ASP A 157 25.05 9.40 1.47
N PRO A 158 23.80 9.38 0.96
CA PRO A 158 23.18 8.16 0.44
C PRO A 158 23.98 7.50 -0.69
N SER A 159 24.78 8.24 -1.45
CA SER A 159 25.65 7.68 -2.50
C SER A 159 26.77 6.79 -1.96
N GLY A 160 27.09 6.91 -0.66
CA GLY A 160 28.05 6.06 0.03
C GLY A 160 27.48 4.71 0.49
N VAL A 161 26.20 4.40 0.19
CA VAL A 161 25.53 3.15 0.56
C VAL A 161 25.09 2.42 -0.70
N ALA A 162 25.43 1.13 -0.81
CA ALA A 162 24.96 0.31 -1.93
C ALA A 162 23.53 -0.15 -1.71
N VAL A 163 22.58 0.45 -2.44
CA VAL A 163 21.16 0.11 -2.36
C VAL A 163 20.84 -1.10 -3.24
N ILE A 164 20.32 -2.18 -2.63
CA ILE A 164 20.03 -3.45 -3.29
C ILE A 164 18.52 -3.71 -3.27
N GLY A 165 17.91 -3.95 -4.43
CA GLY A 165 16.52 -4.36 -4.54
C GLY A 165 16.34 -5.82 -4.16
N VAL A 166 15.69 -6.11 -3.03
CA VAL A 166 15.49 -7.47 -2.50
C VAL A 166 14.01 -7.91 -2.51
N GLY A 167 13.11 -7.03 -2.98
CA GLY A 167 11.67 -7.26 -2.92
C GLY A 167 11.11 -7.11 -1.51
N LEU A 168 9.88 -7.59 -1.32
CA LEU A 168 9.19 -7.74 -0.03
C LEU A 168 8.92 -9.22 0.24
N GLY A 169 8.66 -9.58 1.47
CA GLY A 169 8.33 -10.95 1.85
C GLY A 169 9.56 -11.87 1.95
N ALA A 170 9.39 -13.13 1.52
CA ALA A 170 10.38 -14.21 1.71
C ALA A 170 11.76 -13.92 1.09
N THR A 171 11.81 -13.20 -0.02
CA THR A 171 13.08 -12.86 -0.69
C THR A 171 13.94 -11.92 0.15
N ALA A 172 13.31 -10.91 0.79
CA ALA A 172 14.00 -10.00 1.70
C ALA A 172 14.49 -10.73 2.96
N VAL A 173 13.66 -11.60 3.56
CA VAL A 173 14.04 -12.43 4.71
C VAL A 173 15.24 -13.30 4.36
N ALA A 174 15.21 -14.00 3.23
CA ALA A 174 16.32 -14.86 2.79
C ALA A 174 17.62 -14.08 2.57
N ALA A 175 17.56 -12.90 1.95
CA ALA A 175 18.73 -12.05 1.75
C ALA A 175 19.39 -11.61 3.08
N MET A 176 18.55 -11.31 4.09
CA MET A 176 19.01 -10.97 5.45
C MET A 176 19.62 -12.16 6.17
N GLU A 177 18.95 -13.31 6.17
CA GLU A 177 19.44 -14.54 6.86
C GLU A 177 20.75 -15.08 6.26
N GLN A 178 20.90 -14.96 4.93
CA GLN A 178 22.11 -15.40 4.22
C GLN A 178 23.25 -14.37 4.25
N GLY A 179 23.07 -13.20 4.89
CA GLY A 179 24.09 -12.15 4.94
C GLY A 179 24.46 -11.57 3.56
N GLN A 180 23.58 -11.64 2.57
CA GLN A 180 23.80 -11.08 1.24
C GLN A 180 23.77 -9.55 1.25
N ILE A 181 23.10 -8.99 2.25
CA ILE A 181 23.00 -7.56 2.56
C ILE A 181 23.29 -7.35 4.04
N ASP A 182 23.81 -6.18 4.38
CA ASP A 182 24.23 -5.84 5.74
C ASP A 182 23.05 -5.37 6.62
N ALA A 183 22.08 -4.71 6.00
CA ALA A 183 20.83 -4.23 6.61
C ALA A 183 19.73 -4.16 5.55
N ALA A 184 18.48 -3.98 5.96
CA ALA A 184 17.37 -3.73 5.03
C ALA A 184 16.30 -2.85 5.64
N VAL A 185 15.62 -2.07 4.79
CA VAL A 185 14.31 -1.52 5.12
C VAL A 185 13.26 -2.57 4.76
N MET A 186 12.55 -3.04 5.77
CA MET A 186 11.58 -4.12 5.68
C MET A 186 10.22 -3.68 6.24
N LEU A 187 9.19 -4.46 5.98
CA LEU A 187 7.83 -4.29 6.49
C LEU A 187 7.31 -5.65 7.00
N ASP A 188 6.23 -5.59 7.79
CA ASP A 188 5.55 -6.82 8.20
C ASP A 188 4.80 -7.47 7.02
N PRO A 189 4.77 -8.82 6.98
CA PRO A 189 5.14 -9.76 8.04
C PRO A 189 6.64 -10.11 8.10
N SER A 190 7.47 -9.62 7.17
CA SER A 190 8.88 -10.03 7.05
C SER A 190 9.72 -9.68 8.29
N VAL A 191 9.46 -8.52 8.91
CA VAL A 191 10.13 -8.12 10.16
C VAL A 191 9.79 -9.08 11.29
N THR A 192 8.51 -9.37 11.50
CA THR A 192 8.05 -10.30 12.54
C THR A 192 8.57 -11.72 12.31
N VAL A 193 8.63 -12.18 11.05
CA VAL A 193 9.20 -13.47 10.68
C VAL A 193 10.69 -13.53 11.06
N LEU A 194 11.45 -12.50 10.70
CA LEU A 194 12.87 -12.43 11.01
C LEU A 194 13.13 -12.33 12.53
N GLN A 195 12.30 -11.57 13.26
CA GLN A 195 12.33 -11.51 14.74
C GLN A 195 12.01 -12.86 15.39
N GLY A 196 11.13 -13.65 14.79
CA GLY A 196 10.80 -14.99 15.27
C GLY A 196 11.98 -15.95 15.21
N SER A 197 12.84 -15.83 14.19
CA SER A 197 14.08 -16.61 14.06
C SER A 197 15.25 -16.00 14.83
N HIS A 198 15.25 -14.68 15.03
CA HIS A 198 16.32 -13.92 15.66
C HIS A 198 15.73 -12.94 16.70
N PRO A 199 15.47 -13.40 17.94
CA PRO A 199 14.86 -12.57 18.98
C PRO A 199 15.68 -11.34 19.39
N ASP A 200 16.99 -11.37 19.15
CA ASP A 200 17.95 -10.27 19.37
C ASP A 200 18.17 -9.38 18.16
N LEU A 201 17.29 -9.48 17.16
CA LEU A 201 17.36 -8.71 15.91
C LEU A 201 17.50 -7.22 16.19
N ARG A 202 18.58 -6.60 15.64
CA ARG A 202 18.84 -5.18 15.83
C ARG A 202 18.00 -4.33 14.89
N ILE A 203 17.19 -3.47 15.47
CA ILE A 203 16.40 -2.45 14.76
C ILE A 203 17.10 -1.11 14.95
N LEU A 204 17.35 -0.39 13.85
CA LEU A 204 17.96 0.94 13.84
C LEU A 204 16.92 2.06 13.75
N SER A 205 15.78 1.78 13.15
CA SER A 205 14.63 2.70 13.07
C SER A 205 13.35 1.88 12.85
N ASP A 206 12.27 2.27 13.49
CA ASP A 206 10.96 1.60 13.42
C ASP A 206 9.86 2.65 13.25
N THR A 207 8.93 2.43 12.34
CA THR A 207 7.76 3.30 12.12
C THR A 207 6.45 2.51 12.17
N ARG A 208 6.43 1.33 12.83
CA ARG A 208 5.26 0.46 12.96
C ARG A 208 4.21 0.96 13.95
N THR A 209 4.46 2.06 14.63
CA THR A 209 3.47 2.75 15.45
C THR A 209 3.38 4.23 15.08
N GLN A 210 2.23 4.84 15.36
CA GLN A 210 2.07 6.29 15.16
C GLN A 210 3.08 7.09 15.98
N LYS A 211 3.36 6.67 17.22
CA LYS A 211 4.33 7.32 18.10
C LYS A 211 5.72 7.33 17.47
N ASP A 212 6.19 6.16 17.05
CA ASP A 212 7.52 6.02 16.47
C ASP A 212 7.62 6.76 15.12
N THR A 213 6.54 6.77 14.33
CA THR A 213 6.43 7.56 13.10
C THR A 213 6.65 9.06 13.38
N LEU A 214 5.98 9.60 14.42
CA LEU A 214 6.15 11.00 14.83
C LEU A 214 7.59 11.28 15.30
N GLU A 215 8.21 10.36 16.03
CA GLU A 215 9.61 10.51 16.48
C GLU A 215 10.61 10.49 15.31
N VAL A 216 10.38 9.62 14.32
CA VAL A 216 11.26 9.48 13.16
C VAL A 216 11.11 10.66 12.19
N PHE A 217 9.88 11.01 11.82
CA PHE A 217 9.61 11.99 10.76
C PHE A 217 9.31 13.41 11.28
N GLY A 218 8.97 13.56 12.57
CA GLY A 218 8.53 14.82 13.15
C GLY A 218 7.08 15.20 12.81
N GLY A 219 6.33 14.30 12.16
CA GLY A 219 4.94 14.48 11.75
C GLY A 219 4.30 13.17 11.35
N GLU A 220 3.02 13.20 11.04
CA GLU A 220 2.33 12.05 10.44
C GLU A 220 2.90 11.77 9.05
N TYR A 221 2.94 10.49 8.66
CA TYR A 221 3.46 10.09 7.36
C TYR A 221 2.54 9.00 6.79
N PRO A 222 1.45 9.37 6.08
CA PRO A 222 0.54 8.41 5.48
C PRO A 222 1.30 7.50 4.51
N GLY A 223 1.07 6.19 4.63
CA GLY A 223 1.70 5.15 3.85
C GLY A 223 0.87 4.74 2.64
N GLY A 224 0.31 3.53 2.72
CA GLY A 224 -0.44 2.89 1.64
C GLY A 224 -1.67 3.64 1.17
N ALA A 225 -1.82 3.72 -0.15
CA ALA A 225 -2.89 4.42 -0.84
C ALA A 225 -3.19 3.77 -2.20
N LEU A 226 -4.38 4.02 -2.74
CA LEU A 226 -4.63 3.86 -4.17
C LEU A 226 -4.42 5.20 -4.86
N TYR A 227 -3.64 5.18 -5.95
CA TYR A 227 -3.39 6.36 -6.77
C TYR A 227 -3.19 5.99 -8.24
N SER A 228 -3.37 6.98 -9.11
CA SER A 228 -3.09 6.87 -10.53
C SER A 228 -2.62 8.22 -11.09
N THR A 229 -2.44 8.31 -12.41
CA THR A 229 -2.21 9.62 -13.05
C THR A 229 -3.44 10.51 -12.85
N THR A 230 -3.24 11.80 -12.65
CA THR A 230 -4.34 12.78 -12.50
C THR A 230 -5.31 12.71 -13.68
N ALA A 231 -4.78 12.50 -14.89
CA ALA A 231 -5.59 12.34 -16.10
C ALA A 231 -6.51 11.10 -16.02
N TRP A 232 -5.99 9.95 -15.56
CA TRP A 232 -6.79 8.74 -15.38
C TRP A 232 -7.88 8.95 -14.32
N VAL A 233 -7.52 9.50 -13.16
CA VAL A 233 -8.48 9.79 -12.07
C VAL A 233 -9.63 10.69 -12.57
N ALA A 234 -9.32 11.70 -13.37
CA ALA A 234 -10.32 12.62 -13.90
C ALA A 234 -11.21 12.00 -14.97
N SER A 235 -10.71 11.05 -15.77
CA SER A 235 -11.48 10.42 -16.86
C SER A 235 -12.25 9.18 -16.42
N HIS A 236 -11.94 8.60 -15.24
CA HIS A 236 -12.54 7.34 -14.71
C HIS A 236 -13.20 7.56 -13.35
N GLU A 237 -13.91 8.68 -13.17
CA GLU A 237 -14.50 9.03 -11.87
C GLU A 237 -15.42 7.95 -11.27
N LYS A 238 -16.11 7.17 -12.12
CA LYS A 238 -16.98 6.07 -11.66
C LYS A 238 -16.17 4.92 -11.09
N GLU A 239 -15.11 4.53 -11.75
CA GLU A 239 -14.18 3.47 -11.35
C GLU A 239 -13.43 3.88 -10.08
N VAL A 240 -12.97 5.13 -10.01
CA VAL A 240 -12.31 5.70 -8.82
C VAL A 240 -13.24 5.70 -7.62
N GLN A 241 -14.52 6.09 -7.80
CA GLN A 241 -15.52 6.02 -6.73
C GLN A 241 -15.78 4.57 -6.29
N ALA A 242 -15.90 3.64 -7.23
CA ALA A 242 -16.13 2.23 -6.95
C ALA A 242 -14.94 1.60 -6.20
N LEU A 243 -13.71 1.88 -6.62
CA LEU A 243 -12.49 1.49 -5.91
C LEU A 243 -12.42 2.06 -4.50
N THR A 244 -12.73 3.35 -4.35
CA THR A 244 -12.77 4.02 -3.04
C THR A 244 -13.79 3.36 -2.12
N ASN A 245 -15.01 3.09 -2.61
CA ASN A 245 -16.06 2.41 -1.83
C ASN A 245 -15.59 1.02 -1.39
N ALA A 246 -14.99 0.23 -2.29
CA ALA A 246 -14.50 -1.11 -1.97
C ALA A 246 -13.43 -1.10 -0.87
N ILE A 247 -12.48 -0.16 -0.96
CA ILE A 247 -11.44 -0.01 0.08
C ILE A 247 -12.05 0.44 1.42
N LEU A 248 -12.97 1.41 1.42
CA LEU A 248 -13.61 1.88 2.66
C LEU A 248 -14.44 0.78 3.33
N ASN A 249 -15.19 -0.02 2.57
CA ASN A 249 -15.91 -1.18 3.08
C ASN A 249 -14.93 -2.19 3.70
N THR A 250 -13.81 -2.44 3.03
CA THR A 250 -12.76 -3.35 3.52
C THR A 250 -12.12 -2.83 4.80
N LEU A 251 -11.81 -1.54 4.89
CA LEU A 251 -11.30 -0.93 6.12
C LEU A 251 -12.30 -1.04 7.27
N GLY A 252 -13.58 -0.78 7.00
CA GLY A 252 -14.66 -0.99 7.97
C GLY A 252 -14.74 -2.45 8.43
N TRP A 253 -14.61 -3.40 7.50
CA TRP A 253 -14.59 -4.82 7.81
C TRP A 253 -13.36 -5.20 8.67
N ILE A 254 -12.16 -4.73 8.34
CA ILE A 254 -10.93 -4.96 9.12
C ILE A 254 -11.12 -4.51 10.57
N HIS A 255 -11.66 -3.31 10.80
CA HIS A 255 -11.87 -2.80 12.16
C HIS A 255 -13.00 -3.46 12.95
N ALA A 256 -13.87 -4.22 12.28
CA ALA A 256 -14.96 -4.96 12.89
C ALA A 256 -14.65 -6.44 13.18
N HIS A 257 -13.49 -6.95 12.71
CA HIS A 257 -13.13 -8.36 12.81
C HIS A 257 -11.79 -8.57 13.52
N THR A 258 -11.59 -9.77 14.04
CA THR A 258 -10.34 -10.17 14.69
C THR A 258 -9.24 -10.44 13.67
N ALA A 259 -7.99 -10.42 14.11
CA ALA A 259 -6.86 -10.77 13.24
C ALA A 259 -6.95 -12.20 12.71
N GLU A 260 -7.51 -13.12 13.50
CA GLU A 260 -7.77 -14.50 13.11
C GLU A 260 -8.76 -14.58 11.95
N GLU A 261 -9.88 -13.87 12.04
CA GLU A 261 -10.90 -13.81 10.97
C GLU A 261 -10.35 -13.14 9.71
N ILE A 262 -9.50 -12.11 9.85
CA ILE A 262 -8.83 -11.47 8.71
C ILE A 262 -7.88 -12.47 8.03
N MET A 263 -7.04 -13.17 8.82
CA MET A 263 -6.10 -14.16 8.30
C MET A 263 -6.81 -15.28 7.53
N GLU A 264 -7.98 -15.75 8.00
CA GLU A 264 -8.77 -16.79 7.32
C GLU A 264 -9.27 -16.37 5.92
N LYS A 265 -9.38 -15.06 5.66
CA LYS A 265 -9.78 -14.53 4.34
C LYS A 265 -8.59 -14.36 3.40
N MET A 266 -7.37 -14.35 3.93
CA MET A 266 -6.19 -14.13 3.11
C MET A 266 -5.78 -15.39 2.34
N PRO A 267 -5.24 -15.24 1.11
CA PRO A 267 -4.73 -16.35 0.33
C PRO A 267 -3.66 -17.14 1.10
N PRO A 268 -3.69 -18.48 1.09
CA PRO A 268 -2.73 -19.32 1.83
C PRO A 268 -1.26 -19.05 1.46
N GLU A 269 -0.99 -18.68 0.20
CA GLU A 269 0.35 -18.33 -0.27
C GLU A 269 0.88 -17.02 0.33
N ILE A 270 -0.01 -16.10 0.72
CA ILE A 270 0.34 -14.86 1.42
C ILE A 270 0.55 -15.12 2.91
N VAL A 271 -0.33 -15.89 3.54
CA VAL A 271 -0.20 -16.25 4.94
C VAL A 271 1.07 -17.08 5.18
N GLY A 272 1.44 -17.91 4.20
CA GLY A 272 2.62 -18.75 4.29
C GLY A 272 2.48 -19.93 5.26
N LYS A 273 3.63 -20.57 5.58
CA LYS A 273 3.65 -21.79 6.42
C LYS A 273 3.53 -21.49 7.91
N ASN A 274 4.04 -20.35 8.37
CA ASN A 274 4.04 -19.97 9.78
C ASN A 274 2.87 -19.03 10.09
N LYS A 275 1.70 -19.61 10.31
CA LYS A 275 0.46 -18.87 10.61
C LYS A 275 0.54 -18.06 11.90
N GLU A 276 1.29 -18.54 12.90
CA GLU A 276 1.44 -17.84 14.20
C GLU A 276 2.19 -16.53 14.04
N LEU A 277 3.31 -16.54 13.30
CA LEU A 277 4.07 -15.32 13.01
C LEU A 277 3.29 -14.34 12.12
N TYR A 278 2.56 -14.85 11.11
CA TYR A 278 1.69 -14.00 10.30
C TYR A 278 0.60 -13.35 11.16
N LEU A 279 -0.03 -14.11 12.04
CA LEU A 279 -1.06 -13.59 12.95
C LEU A 279 -0.48 -12.55 13.93
N ALA A 280 0.71 -12.77 14.45
CA ALA A 280 1.40 -11.81 15.31
C ALA A 280 1.69 -10.51 14.55
N ALA A 281 2.22 -10.61 13.33
CA ALA A 281 2.45 -9.46 12.45
C ALA A 281 1.15 -8.71 12.15
N LEU A 282 0.08 -9.43 11.83
CA LEU A 282 -1.23 -8.83 11.53
C LEU A 282 -1.81 -8.07 12.74
N LYS A 283 -1.73 -8.65 13.95
CA LYS A 283 -2.16 -7.98 15.19
C LYS A 283 -1.42 -6.66 15.41
N ASN A 284 -0.12 -6.62 15.10
CA ASN A 284 0.69 -5.42 15.21
C ASN A 284 0.35 -4.40 14.11
N THR A 285 -0.08 -4.87 12.93
CA THR A 285 -0.33 -4.01 11.76
C THR A 285 -1.73 -3.40 11.73
N ILE A 286 -2.76 -4.08 12.26
CA ILE A 286 -4.15 -3.59 12.24
C ILE A 286 -4.28 -2.11 12.67
N PRO A 287 -3.59 -1.62 13.73
CA PRO A 287 -3.66 -0.21 14.12
C PRO A 287 -3.15 0.78 13.06
N MET A 288 -2.38 0.32 12.08
CA MET A 288 -1.88 1.14 10.98
C MET A 288 -3.00 1.50 10.00
N TYR A 289 -4.00 0.65 9.83
CA TYR A 289 -5.04 0.89 8.85
C TYR A 289 -5.93 2.08 9.21
N SER A 290 -6.21 2.90 8.21
CA SER A 290 -7.07 4.07 8.34
C SER A 290 -8.50 3.67 8.67
N LYS A 291 -9.12 4.41 9.57
CA LYS A 291 -10.58 4.27 9.82
C LYS A 291 -11.41 5.08 8.83
N THR A 292 -10.81 6.06 8.18
CA THR A 292 -11.55 7.06 7.39
C THR A 292 -11.28 6.99 5.91
N GLY A 293 -10.13 6.45 5.49
CA GLY A 293 -9.65 6.48 4.12
C GLY A 293 -9.21 7.86 3.61
N GLN A 294 -9.32 8.90 4.45
CA GLN A 294 -8.98 10.28 4.08
C GLN A 294 -7.49 10.55 4.20
N MET A 295 -6.98 11.37 3.28
CA MET A 295 -5.70 12.03 3.44
C MET A 295 -5.84 13.19 4.42
N ASP A 296 -5.03 13.19 5.49
CA ASP A 296 -4.85 14.38 6.32
C ASP A 296 -3.89 15.35 5.60
N PRO A 297 -4.28 16.61 5.37
CA PRO A 297 -3.40 17.61 4.77
C PRO A 297 -2.06 17.76 5.51
N LYS A 298 -2.05 17.68 6.84
CA LYS A 298 -0.82 17.75 7.64
C LYS A 298 0.10 16.55 7.39
N GLY A 299 -0.50 15.37 7.17
CA GLY A 299 0.26 14.18 6.79
C GLY A 299 0.90 14.34 5.41
N ALA A 300 0.17 14.87 4.44
CA ALA A 300 0.70 15.16 3.11
C ALA A 300 1.84 16.19 3.15
N ASP A 301 1.68 17.27 3.95
CA ASP A 301 2.73 18.27 4.18
C ASP A 301 3.98 17.65 4.84
N ALA A 302 3.79 16.73 5.79
CA ALA A 302 4.90 16.05 6.45
C ALA A 302 5.69 15.16 5.47
N VAL A 303 5.00 14.46 4.54
CA VAL A 303 5.68 13.71 3.48
C VAL A 303 6.54 14.63 2.62
N LEU A 304 6.02 15.79 2.19
CA LEU A 304 6.81 16.78 1.44
C LEU A 304 8.02 17.28 2.24
N ALA A 305 7.84 17.55 3.53
CA ALA A 305 8.93 17.99 4.41
C ALA A 305 10.04 16.94 4.51
N VAL A 306 9.70 15.65 4.66
CA VAL A 306 10.65 14.53 4.70
C VAL A 306 11.44 14.42 3.39
N PHE A 307 10.75 14.51 2.24
CA PHE A 307 11.41 14.49 0.94
C PHE A 307 12.35 15.69 0.73
N SER A 308 11.97 16.85 1.25
CA SER A 308 12.80 18.06 1.15
C SER A 308 14.12 17.94 1.92
N VAL A 309 14.18 17.12 2.99
CA VAL A 309 15.43 16.79 3.68
C VAL A 309 16.31 15.86 2.82
N GLY A 310 15.70 14.85 2.19
CA GLY A 310 16.42 13.84 1.42
C GLY A 310 16.83 14.28 0.01
N SER A 311 16.12 15.25 -0.59
CA SER A 311 16.28 15.65 -1.98
C SER A 311 16.26 17.18 -2.14
N PRO A 312 17.42 17.80 -2.44
CA PRO A 312 17.48 19.23 -2.78
C PRO A 312 16.61 19.59 -3.99
N GLU A 313 16.33 18.65 -4.89
CA GLU A 313 15.48 18.82 -6.05
C GLU A 313 14.03 19.04 -5.62
N VAL A 314 13.52 18.18 -4.71
CA VAL A 314 12.17 18.33 -4.15
C VAL A 314 12.04 19.62 -3.35
N ALA A 315 13.04 19.95 -2.53
CA ALA A 315 13.03 21.22 -1.76
C ALA A 315 12.93 22.46 -2.63
N LYS A 316 13.48 22.43 -3.86
CA LYS A 316 13.46 23.55 -4.81
C LYS A 316 12.23 23.57 -5.74
N ALA A 317 11.51 22.47 -5.83
CA ALA A 317 10.46 22.28 -6.83
C ALA A 317 9.16 23.04 -6.53
N ASN A 318 9.01 23.62 -5.33
CA ASN A 318 7.77 24.29 -4.86
C ASN A 318 6.52 23.43 -5.12
N VAL A 319 6.54 22.17 -4.68
CA VAL A 319 5.44 21.23 -4.87
C VAL A 319 4.19 21.72 -4.14
N ASP A 320 3.10 21.89 -4.88
CA ASP A 320 1.76 22.05 -4.31
C ASP A 320 1.22 20.66 -3.95
N VAL A 321 1.45 20.24 -2.70
CA VAL A 321 1.08 18.92 -2.23
C VAL A 321 -0.43 18.66 -2.27
N SER A 322 -1.25 19.72 -2.21
CA SER A 322 -2.71 19.59 -2.26
C SER A 322 -3.23 19.03 -3.59
N LYS A 323 -2.42 19.07 -4.66
CA LYS A 323 -2.75 18.49 -5.96
C LYS A 323 -2.41 17.01 -6.08
N THR A 324 -1.64 16.48 -5.13
CA THR A 324 -1.17 15.08 -5.15
C THR A 324 -2.19 14.08 -4.57
N TYR A 325 -3.29 14.58 -4.02
CA TYR A 325 -4.37 13.74 -3.48
C TYR A 325 -5.73 14.41 -3.65
N THR A 326 -6.80 13.62 -3.45
CA THR A 326 -8.17 14.14 -3.34
C THR A 326 -8.97 13.33 -2.34
N ASN A 327 -9.74 14.01 -1.48
CA ASN A 327 -10.71 13.38 -0.58
C ASN A 327 -12.13 13.34 -1.17
N LYS A 328 -12.35 13.86 -2.41
CA LYS A 328 -13.65 13.94 -3.08
C LYS A 328 -14.43 12.63 -3.00
N TYR A 329 -13.80 11.51 -3.35
CA TYR A 329 -14.44 10.20 -3.46
C TYR A 329 -14.72 9.58 -2.10
N VAL A 330 -13.85 9.80 -1.12
CA VAL A 330 -14.07 9.38 0.27
C VAL A 330 -15.24 10.16 0.89
N ASP A 331 -15.31 11.48 0.66
CA ASP A 331 -16.40 12.32 1.15
C ASP A 331 -17.75 11.94 0.49
N GLN A 332 -17.72 11.56 -0.78
CA GLN A 332 -18.91 11.06 -1.48
C GLN A 332 -19.37 9.70 -0.93
N ALA A 333 -18.44 8.77 -0.69
CA ALA A 333 -18.72 7.46 -0.12
C ALA A 333 -19.40 7.59 1.25
N LYS A 334 -18.89 8.45 2.14
CA LYS A 334 -19.49 8.70 3.47
C LYS A 334 -20.93 9.17 3.40
N LYS A 335 -21.29 9.98 2.40
CA LYS A 335 -22.66 10.47 2.19
C LYS A 335 -23.61 9.39 1.70
N THR A 336 -23.13 8.45 0.87
CA THR A 336 -23.97 7.44 0.20
C THR A 336 -24.09 6.14 0.97
N THR A 337 -23.06 5.72 1.70
CA THR A 337 -23.01 4.41 2.37
C THR A 337 -23.28 4.47 3.87
N GLY A 338 -23.37 5.68 4.45
CA GLY A 338 -23.56 5.83 5.90
C GLY A 338 -22.40 5.32 6.73
N ILE A 339 -21.24 5.07 6.11
CA ILE A 339 -20.00 4.70 6.81
C ILE A 339 -19.56 5.93 7.61
N ASN A 340 -20.11 6.06 8.80
CA ASN A 340 -19.64 7.01 9.80
C ASN A 340 -18.34 6.45 10.38
N ALA A 341 -17.21 6.96 9.90
CA ALA A 341 -15.95 6.82 10.61
C ALA A 341 -16.07 7.54 11.96
N LYS A 342 -16.40 6.77 13.02
CA LYS A 342 -16.23 7.20 14.41
C LYS A 342 -14.82 6.92 14.87
#